data_41f7c5e9c4d0e2dbb3fe4fadc57db98a
#
_entry.id   41f7c5e9c4d0e2dbb3fe4fadc57db98a
#
_cell.length_a   1.000
_cell.length_b   1.000
_cell.length_c   1.000
_cell.angle_alpha   90.00
_cell.angle_beta   90.00
_cell.angle_gamma   90.00
#
_symmetry.space_group_name_H-M   'P 1'
#
loop_
_entity.id
_entity.type
_entity.pdbx_description
1 polymer ?
#
loop_
_entity_poly.entity_id
_entity_poly.type
_entity_poly.pdbx_seq_one_letter_code
_entity_poly.pdbx_strand_id
1 'polypeptide(L)'
;MPRTYIHVHSNPLPGKEAEYNSWYENVHLPELLEIEGVKAYQRFVLAPVQMNDKKQSHKYLIQLEIDSDDIPETISRMYAAHPTMRMKPVADFANLELSVVQVVTEEVRKT
;
A
#
# COMPACT_ATOMS: atom_id res chain seq x y z
N MET A 1 -11.06 16.90 -9.34
CA MET A 1 -10.66 16.23 -8.07
C MET A 1 -9.21 15.82 -8.16
N PRO A 2 -8.39 16.15 -7.17
CA PRO A 2 -7.02 15.64 -7.16
C PRO A 2 -7.02 14.13 -6.99
N ARG A 3 -6.09 13.48 -7.67
CA ARG A 3 -5.89 12.03 -7.52
C ARG A 3 -5.39 11.75 -6.11
N THR A 4 -5.98 10.74 -5.47
CA THR A 4 -5.69 10.41 -4.08
C THR A 4 -5.09 9.00 -3.99
N TYR A 5 -4.09 8.86 -3.14
CA TYR A 5 -3.43 7.59 -2.89
C TYR A 5 -3.38 7.29 -1.41
N ILE A 6 -3.47 6.02 -1.07
CA ILE A 6 -3.12 5.52 0.26
C ILE A 6 -1.75 4.88 0.15
N HIS A 7 -0.82 5.31 1.00
CA HIS A 7 0.50 4.71 1.09
C HIS A 7 0.57 3.83 2.33
N VAL A 8 0.96 2.58 2.13
CA VAL A 8 1.14 1.62 3.21
C VAL A 8 2.62 1.22 3.25
N HIS A 9 3.33 1.67 4.27
CA HIS A 9 4.71 1.26 4.50
C HIS A 9 4.70 0.06 5.43
N SER A 10 5.37 -1.02 5.02
CA SER A 10 5.35 -2.26 5.80
C SER A 10 6.64 -3.06 5.66
N ASN A 11 6.79 -4.02 6.58
CA ASN A 11 7.90 -4.96 6.57
C ASN A 11 7.37 -6.38 6.68
N PRO A 12 8.04 -7.36 6.03
CA PRO A 12 7.76 -8.76 6.33
C PRO A 12 8.26 -9.09 7.74
N LEU A 13 7.64 -10.10 8.35
CA LEU A 13 8.19 -10.68 9.57
C LEU A 13 9.51 -11.39 9.25
N PRO A 14 10.45 -11.49 10.21
CA PRO A 14 11.72 -12.16 9.97
C PRO A 14 11.54 -13.57 9.40
N GLY A 15 12.23 -13.85 8.29
CA GLY A 15 12.15 -15.15 7.63
C GLY A 15 10.91 -15.38 6.78
N LYS A 16 10.02 -14.40 6.67
CA LYS A 16 8.74 -14.53 5.96
C LYS A 16 8.66 -13.73 4.67
N GLU A 17 9.78 -13.20 4.19
CA GLU A 17 9.73 -12.27 3.04
C GLU A 17 9.14 -12.90 1.77
N ALA A 18 9.49 -14.13 1.45
CA ALA A 18 8.95 -14.81 0.28
C ALA A 18 7.42 -15.02 0.40
N GLU A 19 6.97 -15.46 1.57
CA GLU A 19 5.54 -15.65 1.83
C GLU A 19 4.80 -14.32 1.86
N TYR A 20 5.41 -13.26 2.41
CA TYR A 20 4.90 -11.90 2.43
C TYR A 20 4.64 -11.40 1.00
N ASN A 21 5.63 -11.54 0.11
CA ASN A 21 5.49 -11.11 -1.27
C ASN A 21 4.40 -11.89 -1.99
N SER A 22 4.37 -13.21 -1.82
CA SER A 22 3.37 -14.06 -2.44
C SER A 22 1.95 -13.72 -1.96
N TRP A 23 1.78 -13.50 -0.67
CA TRP A 23 0.48 -13.16 -0.10
C TRP A 23 -0.04 -11.82 -0.61
N TYR A 24 0.82 -10.78 -0.64
CA TYR A 24 0.41 -9.49 -1.17
C TYR A 24 0.00 -9.58 -2.64
N GLU A 25 0.82 -10.23 -3.47
CA GLU A 25 0.57 -10.30 -4.91
C GLU A 25 -0.64 -11.15 -5.26
N ASN A 26 -0.83 -12.27 -4.59
CA ASN A 26 -1.80 -13.29 -5.00
C ASN A 26 -3.09 -13.27 -4.19
N VAL A 27 -3.10 -12.65 -3.01
CA VAL A 27 -4.25 -12.67 -2.12
C VAL A 27 -4.70 -11.28 -1.72
N HIS A 28 -3.85 -10.54 -1.01
CA HIS A 28 -4.30 -9.33 -0.31
C HIS A 28 -4.60 -8.17 -1.26
N LEU A 29 -3.70 -7.87 -2.20
CA LEU A 29 -3.92 -6.75 -3.12
C LEU A 29 -5.05 -7.01 -4.09
N PRO A 30 -5.20 -8.22 -4.65
CA PRO A 30 -6.41 -8.52 -5.43
C PRO A 30 -7.71 -8.35 -4.64
N GLU A 31 -7.72 -8.71 -3.36
CA GLU A 31 -8.90 -8.49 -2.51
C GLU A 31 -9.17 -7.00 -2.27
N LEU A 32 -8.13 -6.21 -2.05
CA LEU A 32 -8.28 -4.76 -1.89
C LEU A 32 -8.83 -4.12 -3.17
N LEU A 33 -8.40 -4.62 -4.33
CA LEU A 33 -8.84 -4.07 -5.62
C LEU A 33 -10.33 -4.31 -5.88
N GLU A 34 -10.95 -5.27 -5.20
CA GLU A 34 -12.38 -5.53 -5.31
C GLU A 34 -13.23 -4.52 -4.54
N ILE A 35 -12.65 -3.74 -3.64
CA ILE A 35 -13.36 -2.75 -2.86
C ILE A 35 -13.75 -1.56 -3.74
N GLU A 36 -15.03 -1.19 -3.72
CA GLU A 36 -15.51 -0.04 -4.47
C GLU A 36 -14.76 1.23 -4.06
N GLY A 37 -14.22 1.95 -5.02
CA GLY A 37 -13.41 3.14 -4.80
C GLY A 37 -11.91 2.90 -4.85
N VAL A 38 -11.46 1.65 -4.78
CA VAL A 38 -10.05 1.28 -4.98
C VAL A 38 -9.86 0.98 -6.47
N LYS A 39 -9.01 1.74 -7.12
CA LYS A 39 -8.86 1.69 -8.58
C LYS A 39 -7.64 0.94 -9.04
N ALA A 40 -6.53 1.08 -8.34
CA ALA A 40 -5.25 0.52 -8.78
C ALA A 40 -4.32 0.33 -7.59
N TYR A 41 -3.32 -0.52 -7.76
CA TYR A 41 -2.26 -0.65 -6.77
C TYR A 41 -0.92 -0.77 -7.47
N GLN A 42 0.13 -0.39 -6.75
CA GLN A 42 1.50 -0.57 -7.19
C GLN A 42 2.36 -0.79 -5.95
N ARG A 43 3.32 -1.70 -6.06
CA ARG A 43 4.23 -2.01 -4.97
C ARG A 43 5.61 -1.50 -5.28
N PHE A 44 6.32 -1.10 -4.23
CA PHE A 44 7.70 -0.64 -4.31
C PHE A 44 8.51 -1.32 -3.23
N VAL A 45 9.78 -1.56 -3.52
CA VAL A 45 10.75 -2.02 -2.54
C VAL A 45 11.91 -1.04 -2.52
N LEU A 46 12.53 -0.84 -1.36
CA LEU A 46 13.71 0.00 -1.27
C LEU A 46 14.78 -0.51 -2.22
N ALA A 47 15.35 0.40 -3.01
CA ALA A 47 16.46 0.06 -3.89
C ALA A 47 17.71 -0.29 -3.05
N PRO A 48 18.60 -1.14 -3.58
CA PRO A 48 19.85 -1.47 -2.87
C PRO A 48 20.74 -0.25 -2.59
N VAL A 49 20.60 0.79 -3.41
CA VAL A 49 21.38 2.02 -3.27
C VAL A 49 20.43 3.16 -2.87
N GLN A 50 20.78 3.86 -1.82
CA GLN A 50 20.04 5.01 -1.30
C GLN A 50 20.89 6.27 -1.40
N MET A 51 20.26 7.43 -1.29
CA MET A 51 20.94 8.73 -1.44
C MET A 51 21.89 9.06 -0.29
N ASN A 52 21.67 8.43 0.89
CA ASN A 52 22.49 8.65 2.08
C ASN A 52 22.46 7.41 2.97
N ASP A 53 23.17 7.45 4.08
CA ASP A 53 23.29 6.32 5.00
C ASP A 53 22.16 6.23 6.03
N LYS A 54 21.16 7.10 5.93
CA LYS A 54 20.06 7.10 6.88
C LYS A 54 19.26 5.80 6.75
N LYS A 55 19.11 5.09 7.86
CA LYS A 55 18.35 3.85 7.88
C LYS A 55 16.87 4.12 7.65
N GLN A 56 16.27 3.40 6.70
CA GLN A 56 14.83 3.46 6.46
C GLN A 56 14.11 2.48 7.39
N SER A 57 12.95 2.87 7.90
CA SER A 57 12.19 2.05 8.86
C SER A 57 11.42 0.92 8.18
N HIS A 58 11.06 1.08 6.92
CA HIS A 58 10.25 0.11 6.17
C HIS A 58 10.89 -0.21 4.84
N LYS A 59 10.86 -1.49 4.47
CA LYS A 59 11.43 -1.98 3.22
C LYS A 59 10.47 -1.86 2.05
N TYR A 60 9.17 -1.99 2.28
CA TYR A 60 8.17 -2.04 1.23
C TYR A 60 7.15 -0.90 1.35
N LEU A 61 6.69 -0.43 0.20
CA LEU A 61 5.63 0.55 0.08
C LEU A 61 4.58 0.03 -0.88
N ILE A 62 3.32 0.14 -0.50
CA ILE A 62 2.18 -0.13 -1.38
C ILE A 62 1.47 1.19 -1.63
N GLN A 63 1.16 1.47 -2.88
CA GLN A 63 0.40 2.64 -3.28
C GLN A 63 -0.94 2.19 -3.83
N LEU A 64 -2.03 2.60 -3.17
CA LEU A 64 -3.39 2.32 -3.62
C LEU A 64 -3.97 3.61 -4.18
N GLU A 65 -4.43 3.57 -5.43
CA GLU A 65 -5.13 4.72 -6.02
C GLU A 65 -6.60 4.63 -5.65
N ILE A 66 -7.13 5.73 -5.12
CA ILE A 66 -8.53 5.85 -4.73
C ILE A 66 -9.25 6.73 -5.73
N ASP A 67 -10.28 6.18 -6.36
CA ASP A 67 -11.14 6.91 -7.28
C ASP A 67 -12.53 6.98 -6.67
N SER A 68 -12.76 8.00 -5.87
CA SER A 68 -13.99 8.16 -5.10
C SER A 68 -14.25 9.63 -4.82
N ASP A 69 -15.51 10.03 -4.86
CA ASP A 69 -15.94 11.37 -4.47
C ASP A 69 -15.99 11.50 -2.94
N ASP A 70 -15.91 10.38 -2.23
CA ASP A 70 -16.00 10.34 -0.78
C ASP A 70 -14.88 9.44 -0.24
N ILE A 71 -13.72 10.05 0.02
CA ILE A 71 -12.53 9.34 0.51
C ILE A 71 -12.80 8.69 1.88
N PRO A 72 -13.40 9.39 2.87
CA PRO A 72 -13.73 8.75 4.15
C PRO A 72 -14.61 7.51 3.99
N GLU A 73 -15.58 7.53 3.08
CA GLU A 73 -16.45 6.37 2.83
C GLU A 73 -15.66 5.19 2.26
N THR A 74 -14.75 5.46 1.31
CA THR A 74 -13.90 4.40 0.75
C THR A 74 -13.03 3.77 1.84
N ILE A 75 -12.44 4.58 2.71
CA ILE A 75 -11.63 4.10 3.83
C ILE A 75 -12.49 3.26 4.77
N SER A 76 -13.72 3.69 5.05
CA SER A 76 -14.67 2.92 5.88
C SER A 76 -14.97 1.56 5.26
N ARG A 77 -15.14 1.49 3.95
CA ARG A 77 -15.36 0.22 3.24
C ARG A 77 -14.16 -0.70 3.37
N MET A 78 -12.95 -0.14 3.32
CA MET A 78 -11.71 -0.92 3.49
C MET A 78 -11.66 -1.55 4.88
N TYR A 79 -11.95 -0.77 5.92
CA TYR A 79 -11.98 -1.30 7.29
C TYR A 79 -13.09 -2.33 7.47
N ALA A 80 -14.26 -2.11 6.88
CA ALA A 80 -15.39 -3.05 6.95
C ALA A 80 -15.07 -4.37 6.25
N ALA A 81 -14.33 -4.32 5.15
CA ALA A 81 -13.95 -5.52 4.39
C ALA A 81 -12.87 -6.34 5.07
N HIS A 82 -12.01 -5.69 5.88
CA HIS A 82 -10.83 -6.32 6.48
C HIS A 82 -11.14 -7.64 7.22
N PRO A 83 -12.19 -7.73 8.05
CA PRO A 83 -12.50 -8.99 8.76
C PRO A 83 -12.86 -10.15 7.83
N THR A 84 -13.24 -9.88 6.57
CA THR A 84 -13.62 -10.92 5.61
C THR A 84 -12.45 -11.33 4.72
N MET A 85 -11.31 -10.64 4.83
CA MET A 85 -10.15 -10.90 3.99
C MET A 85 -9.34 -12.10 4.48
N ARG A 86 -8.67 -12.75 3.53
CA ARG A 86 -7.80 -13.89 3.81
C ARG A 86 -6.46 -13.40 4.34
N MET A 87 -6.39 -13.15 5.65
CA MET A 87 -5.18 -12.65 6.31
C MET A 87 -4.20 -13.77 6.59
N LYS A 88 -2.90 -13.44 6.58
CA LYS A 88 -1.81 -14.39 6.84
C LYS A 88 -0.75 -13.69 7.70
N PRO A 89 -0.19 -14.38 8.72
CA PRO A 89 0.77 -13.74 9.63
C PRO A 89 2.18 -13.68 9.01
N VAL A 90 2.34 -12.91 7.94
CA VAL A 90 3.61 -12.76 7.22
C VAL A 90 4.17 -11.36 7.28
N ALA A 91 3.34 -10.37 7.65
CA ALA A 91 3.74 -8.96 7.74
C ALA A 91 3.76 -8.50 9.19
N ASP A 92 4.61 -7.52 9.47
CA ASP A 92 4.67 -6.86 10.77
C ASP A 92 3.54 -5.83 10.87
N PHE A 93 2.34 -6.30 11.17
CA PHE A 93 1.15 -5.45 11.22
C PHE A 93 1.18 -4.43 12.36
N ALA A 94 2.01 -4.66 13.38
CA ALA A 94 2.13 -3.73 14.50
C ALA A 94 2.88 -2.45 14.13
N ASN A 95 3.68 -2.49 13.07
CA ASN A 95 4.55 -1.38 12.65
C ASN A 95 4.25 -0.89 11.25
N LEU A 96 2.97 -0.88 10.85
CA LEU A 96 2.55 -0.26 9.60
C LEU A 96 2.55 1.26 9.74
N GLU A 97 2.94 1.95 8.67
CA GLU A 97 2.73 3.39 8.55
C GLU A 97 1.77 3.64 7.40
N LEU A 98 0.67 4.31 7.71
CA LEU A 98 -0.38 4.59 6.74
C LEU A 98 -0.51 6.10 6.55
N SER A 99 -0.62 6.52 5.29
CA SER A 99 -0.91 7.92 4.98
C SER A 99 -1.81 8.02 3.77
N VAL A 100 -2.58 9.09 3.71
CA VAL A 100 -3.39 9.44 2.56
C VAL A 100 -2.79 10.67 1.95
N VAL A 101 -2.44 10.62 0.67
CA VAL A 101 -1.81 11.73 -0.04
C VAL A 101 -2.60 12.09 -1.28
N GLN A 102 -2.54 13.35 -1.65
CA GLN A 102 -3.20 13.85 -2.86
C GLN A 102 -2.18 14.45 -3.79
N VAL A 103 -2.42 14.31 -5.08
CA VAL A 103 -1.53 14.87 -6.11
C VAL A 103 -1.59 16.39 -6.04
N VAL A 104 -0.44 17.04 -5.93
CA VAL A 104 -0.30 18.49 -6.01
C VAL A 104 0.06 18.89 -7.44
N THR A 105 1.02 18.18 -8.02
CA THR A 105 1.48 18.41 -9.39
C THR A 105 1.42 17.08 -10.14
N GLU A 106 0.75 17.07 -11.27
CA GLU A 106 0.74 15.88 -12.13
C GLU A 106 2.17 15.55 -12.60
N GLU A 107 2.40 14.28 -12.93
CA GLU A 107 3.71 13.83 -13.37
C GLU A 107 4.22 14.69 -14.52
N VAL A 108 5.45 15.18 -14.40
CA VAL A 108 6.12 15.92 -15.46
C VAL A 108 7.33 15.10 -15.89
N ARG A 109 7.37 14.75 -17.16
CA ARG A 109 8.47 13.98 -17.73
C ARG A 109 9.36 14.88 -18.58
N LYS A 110 10.65 14.57 -18.57
CA LYS A 110 11.61 15.21 -19.45
C LYS A 110 11.32 14.78 -20.89
N THR A 111 11.26 15.72 -21.79
CA THR A 111 11.03 15.47 -23.22
C THR A 111 12.32 15.13 -23.96
#